data_56c5c7a1f2d584c490864601b7f3a930
#
_entry.id   56c5c7a1f2d584c490864601b7f3a930
#
_cell.length_a   1.000
_cell.length_b   1.000
_cell.length_c   1.000
_cell.angle_alpha   90.00
_cell.angle_beta   90.00
_cell.angle_gamma   90.00
#
_symmetry.space_group_name_H-M   'P 1'
#
loop_
_entity.id
_entity.type
_entity.pdbx_description
1 polymer ?
#
loop_
_entity_poly.entity_id
_entity_poly.type
_entity_poly.pdbx_seq_one_letter_code
_entity_poly.pdbx_strand_id
1 'polypeptide(L)'
;MKKLLMFVLVLFTAGTILFGAARQQGTADSNDVRLRMLICWNGGYKVPEDQYNNPVARAIREKIGVTVEFEGIMMSETERLNLMFASGDMPDIVNAPFWGGNGGETGVIKKGAAEGRLLPIEDILERYPNVKRSYDIGVISQKYLEADLRDPGFNGHLYLIPQETAGNAAHITNWAYGVFVRGDVPRALGVDVTQIKTSEQLYEFMVKARDYGFKDVNGNDTIVATTYHQGWDYGRYAESFNTQKLTSYVKNPDGTVGFDALTQGFIDKNMFIWRMVRDNLLDKECFRTNDTLADQKVGNGTALFFAAQYGVGINATKQTGLYNSNPEMRYIPVGPLTDVSGNPLYQVESQGRSGSPVIFFPTTNKNLEASFKYIDYVNTQEGMTLTDYGIEGQTFVRNAQGQPRLIPNFLDRKRRGDATWEDELREAGGFKYISGRLWYGNLKLDWFGELEAGDADAAVQELEDYKKLRPARQYPGYALAAFESEFPEYSRVSAFAFEGETEKTYRERAYFAATEAEARQILLSFQNYLRTQENGLFMRFLDFMTEKSRSRSDIAF
;
A
#
# COMPACT_ATOMS: atom_id res chain seq x y z
N MET A 1 -50.20 -7.46 -53.98
CA MET A 1 -49.50 -6.19 -54.20
C MET A 1 -48.18 -6.24 -53.47
N LYS A 2 -47.11 -6.39 -54.22
CA LYS A 2 -45.74 -6.58 -53.76
C LYS A 2 -45.18 -5.26 -53.25
N LYS A 3 -44.64 -5.18 -52.03
CA LYS A 3 -43.80 -4.07 -51.61
C LYS A 3 -42.37 -4.56 -51.46
N LEU A 4 -41.56 -3.99 -52.29
CA LEU A 4 -40.11 -4.13 -52.47
C LEU A 4 -39.40 -3.59 -51.23
N LEU A 5 -38.60 -4.40 -50.53
CA LEU A 5 -37.67 -3.96 -49.53
C LEU A 5 -36.34 -3.67 -50.19
N MET A 6 -35.97 -2.40 -50.22
CA MET A 6 -34.70 -1.92 -50.71
C MET A 6 -33.70 -1.89 -49.55
N PHE A 7 -32.71 -2.78 -49.55
CA PHE A 7 -31.56 -2.76 -48.64
C PHE A 7 -30.57 -1.69 -49.13
N VAL A 8 -30.42 -0.62 -48.37
CA VAL A 8 -29.34 0.35 -48.58
C VAL A 8 -28.11 -0.15 -47.78
N LEU A 9 -27.11 -0.61 -48.51
CA LEU A 9 -25.79 -0.96 -48.00
C LEU A 9 -24.99 0.34 -47.85
N VAL A 10 -24.86 0.86 -46.64
CA VAL A 10 -23.94 1.97 -46.34
C VAL A 10 -22.56 1.39 -46.10
N LEU A 11 -21.69 1.54 -47.05
CA LEU A 11 -20.26 1.33 -46.92
C LEU A 11 -19.68 2.42 -45.97
N PHE A 12 -19.42 2.06 -44.73
CA PHE A 12 -18.54 2.85 -43.87
C PHE A 12 -17.10 2.56 -44.28
N THR A 13 -16.48 3.41 -45.06
CA THR A 13 -15.03 3.48 -45.19
C THR A 13 -14.48 4.07 -43.87
N ALA A 14 -14.02 3.21 -42.99
CA ALA A 14 -13.22 3.61 -41.81
C ALA A 14 -11.90 4.19 -42.32
N GLY A 15 -11.82 5.51 -42.35
CA GLY A 15 -10.55 6.20 -42.47
C GLY A 15 -9.75 5.97 -41.18
N THR A 16 -8.82 5.04 -41.21
CA THR A 16 -7.76 4.93 -40.21
C THR A 16 -6.89 6.17 -40.27
N ILE A 17 -7.17 7.12 -39.38
CA ILE A 17 -6.22 8.20 -39.11
C ILE A 17 -5.11 7.54 -38.29
N LEU A 18 -4.06 7.13 -38.97
CA LEU A 18 -2.76 6.84 -38.38
C LEU A 18 -2.22 8.18 -37.83
N PHE A 19 -2.41 8.42 -36.54
CA PHE A 19 -1.54 9.32 -35.81
C PHE A 19 -0.19 8.61 -35.64
N GLY A 20 0.58 8.58 -36.70
CA GLY A 20 2.01 8.33 -36.64
C GLY A 20 2.65 9.59 -36.05
N ALA A 21 2.74 9.67 -34.72
CA ALA A 21 3.76 10.50 -34.10
C ALA A 21 5.10 9.91 -34.54
N ALA A 22 5.74 10.55 -35.50
CA ALA A 22 7.11 10.26 -35.86
C ALA A 22 7.97 10.58 -34.62
N ARG A 23 8.18 9.57 -33.75
CA ARG A 23 9.24 9.60 -32.76
C ARG A 23 10.54 9.76 -33.55
N GLN A 24 11.18 10.91 -33.38
CA GLN A 24 12.55 11.09 -33.85
C GLN A 24 13.37 9.95 -33.24
N GLN A 25 13.69 8.93 -34.03
CA GLN A 25 14.70 7.94 -33.71
C GLN A 25 16.03 8.67 -33.66
N GLY A 26 16.41 9.12 -32.47
CA GLY A 26 17.83 9.37 -32.20
C GLY A 26 18.57 8.07 -32.52
N THR A 27 19.72 8.17 -33.14
CA THR A 27 20.61 7.07 -33.47
C THR A 27 20.82 6.20 -32.23
N ALA A 28 20.07 5.09 -32.16
CA ALA A 28 20.23 4.11 -31.09
C ALA A 28 21.63 3.49 -31.26
N ASP A 29 22.46 3.61 -30.23
CA ASP A 29 23.64 2.77 -30.11
C ASP A 29 23.15 1.31 -30.20
N SER A 30 23.78 0.50 -31.03
CA SER A 30 23.36 -0.85 -31.38
C SER A 30 23.33 -1.85 -30.20
N ASN A 31 23.57 -1.41 -28.98
CA ASN A 31 23.61 -2.20 -27.75
C ASN A 31 22.62 -1.74 -26.66
N ASP A 32 21.74 -0.78 -26.92
CA ASP A 32 20.76 -0.30 -25.92
C ASP A 32 19.53 -1.22 -25.88
N VAL A 33 19.30 -1.83 -24.73
CA VAL A 33 18.10 -2.65 -24.45
C VAL A 33 17.04 -1.78 -23.81
N ARG A 34 15.89 -1.69 -24.45
CA ARG A 34 14.71 -1.00 -23.90
C ARG A 34 13.78 -1.98 -23.22
N LEU A 35 13.42 -1.68 -21.98
CA LEU A 35 12.53 -2.45 -21.14
C LEU A 35 11.30 -1.61 -20.78
N ARG A 36 10.17 -2.26 -20.61
CA ARG A 36 8.96 -1.68 -20.00
C ARG A 36 8.83 -2.19 -18.57
N MET A 37 8.53 -1.30 -17.63
CA MET A 37 8.26 -1.65 -16.24
C MET A 37 6.89 -1.13 -15.80
N LEU A 38 6.03 -2.06 -15.36
CA LEU A 38 4.73 -1.74 -14.78
C LEU A 38 4.83 -1.58 -13.28
N ILE A 39 4.21 -0.52 -12.76
CA ILE A 39 4.11 -0.22 -11.35
C ILE A 39 2.64 -0.26 -10.92
N CYS A 40 2.28 -1.25 -10.11
CA CYS A 40 0.90 -1.48 -9.66
C CYS A 40 0.62 -0.81 -8.30
N TRP A 41 1.06 0.44 -8.09
CA TRP A 41 0.92 1.13 -6.81
C TRP A 41 -0.11 2.23 -6.84
N ASN A 42 -0.05 3.04 -7.84
CA ASN A 42 -1.05 4.05 -8.07
C ASN A 42 -0.97 4.55 -9.52
N GLY A 43 -2.10 4.83 -10.12
CA GLY A 43 -2.18 5.37 -11.48
C GLY A 43 -1.69 6.81 -11.59
N GLY A 44 -1.41 7.46 -10.45
CA GLY A 44 -0.80 8.79 -10.39
C GLY A 44 0.73 8.76 -10.29
N TYR A 45 1.37 7.62 -10.57
CA TYR A 45 2.83 7.57 -10.61
C TYR A 45 3.34 8.48 -11.72
N LYS A 46 3.80 9.65 -11.32
CA LYS A 46 4.30 10.65 -12.26
C LYS A 46 5.66 10.23 -12.77
N VAL A 47 5.79 10.11 -14.07
CA VAL A 47 7.06 9.86 -14.76
C VAL A 47 7.50 11.14 -15.47
N PRO A 48 8.81 11.31 -15.77
CA PRO A 48 9.27 12.42 -16.60
C PRO A 48 8.61 12.41 -17.98
N GLU A 49 8.40 13.57 -18.57
CA GLU A 49 7.86 13.67 -19.92
C GLU A 49 8.77 12.95 -20.94
N ASP A 50 10.08 13.10 -20.79
CA ASP A 50 11.07 12.33 -21.57
C ASP A 50 11.72 11.25 -20.68
N GLN A 51 11.15 10.07 -20.71
CA GLN A 51 11.68 8.93 -19.95
C GLN A 51 12.99 8.37 -20.55
N TYR A 52 13.29 8.68 -21.78
CA TYR A 52 14.44 8.13 -22.50
C TYR A 52 15.68 9.01 -22.43
N ASN A 53 15.52 10.33 -22.58
CA ASN A 53 16.63 11.26 -22.69
C ASN A 53 16.87 12.13 -21.46
N ASN A 54 16.11 11.95 -20.37
CA ASN A 54 16.43 12.68 -19.16
C ASN A 54 17.83 12.31 -18.63
N PRO A 55 18.48 13.17 -17.83
CA PRO A 55 19.86 12.96 -17.40
C PRO A 55 20.11 11.63 -16.67
N VAL A 56 19.16 11.19 -15.84
CA VAL A 56 19.30 9.93 -15.08
C VAL A 56 19.14 8.72 -16.00
N ALA A 57 18.17 8.73 -16.91
CA ALA A 57 18.00 7.64 -17.88
C ALA A 57 19.23 7.50 -18.79
N ARG A 58 19.82 8.63 -19.24
CA ARG A 58 21.08 8.61 -20.00
C ARG A 58 22.23 8.00 -19.18
N ALA A 59 22.40 8.42 -17.93
CA ALA A 59 23.48 7.91 -17.07
C ALA A 59 23.34 6.40 -16.82
N ILE A 60 22.11 5.90 -16.59
CA ILE A 60 21.84 4.46 -16.47
C ILE A 60 22.19 3.74 -17.77
N ARG A 61 21.72 4.26 -18.91
CA ARG A 61 22.01 3.67 -20.23
C ARG A 61 23.49 3.62 -20.54
N GLU A 62 24.23 4.71 -20.31
CA GLU A 62 25.66 4.76 -20.49
C GLU A 62 26.40 3.75 -19.61
N LYS A 63 25.91 3.54 -18.39
CA LYS A 63 26.53 2.62 -17.42
C LYS A 63 26.27 1.16 -17.70
N ILE A 64 25.03 0.81 -18.05
CA ILE A 64 24.61 -0.58 -18.15
C ILE A 64 23.98 -0.98 -19.49
N GLY A 65 23.84 -0.06 -20.45
CA GLY A 65 23.25 -0.36 -21.77
C GLY A 65 21.75 -0.67 -21.70
N VAL A 66 21.04 -0.18 -20.69
CA VAL A 66 19.60 -0.46 -20.48
C VAL A 66 18.85 0.85 -20.28
N THR A 67 17.70 0.96 -20.91
CA THR A 67 16.72 2.02 -20.67
C THR A 67 15.41 1.41 -20.23
N VAL A 68 14.74 1.99 -19.23
CA VAL A 68 13.46 1.53 -18.72
C VAL A 68 12.41 2.61 -18.92
N GLU A 69 11.30 2.25 -19.55
CA GLU A 69 10.08 3.05 -19.64
C GLU A 69 9.07 2.55 -18.59
N PHE A 70 8.57 3.47 -17.77
CA PHE A 70 7.65 3.16 -16.68
C PHE A 70 6.22 3.43 -17.09
N GLU A 71 5.34 2.54 -16.70
CA GLU A 71 3.90 2.70 -16.79
C GLU A 71 3.25 2.35 -15.44
N GLY A 72 2.14 3.00 -15.11
CA GLY A 72 1.46 2.80 -13.83
C GLY A 72 0.01 2.36 -13.99
N ILE A 73 -0.44 1.53 -13.06
CA ILE A 73 -1.86 1.26 -12.84
C ILE A 73 -2.20 1.50 -11.37
N MET A 74 -3.47 1.78 -11.09
CA MET A 74 -3.91 1.94 -9.71
C MET A 74 -3.80 0.60 -8.96
N MET A 75 -3.44 0.67 -7.70
CA MET A 75 -3.57 -0.45 -6.79
C MET A 75 -5.03 -0.93 -6.79
N SER A 76 -5.23 -2.24 -6.80
CA SER A 76 -6.54 -2.89 -6.90
C SER A 76 -7.20 -2.87 -8.31
N GLU A 77 -6.52 -2.39 -9.35
CA GLU A 77 -6.95 -2.59 -10.75
C GLU A 77 -6.63 -4.03 -11.23
N THR A 78 -7.06 -5.02 -10.46
CA THR A 78 -6.77 -6.45 -10.72
C THR A 78 -7.33 -6.94 -12.04
N GLU A 79 -8.47 -6.40 -12.48
CA GLU A 79 -9.05 -6.72 -13.80
C GLU A 79 -8.10 -6.31 -14.93
N ARG A 80 -7.51 -5.12 -14.85
CA ARG A 80 -6.55 -4.64 -15.83
C ARG A 80 -5.30 -5.52 -15.86
N LEU A 81 -4.76 -5.87 -14.69
CA LEU A 81 -3.61 -6.77 -14.59
C LEU A 81 -3.94 -8.16 -15.18
N ASN A 82 -5.12 -8.72 -14.91
CA ASN A 82 -5.59 -9.96 -15.50
C ASN A 82 -5.71 -9.90 -17.03
N LEU A 83 -6.24 -8.79 -17.55
CA LEU A 83 -6.35 -8.57 -19.01
C LEU A 83 -4.97 -8.51 -19.67
N MET A 84 -3.99 -7.85 -19.06
CA MET A 84 -2.62 -7.81 -19.55
C MET A 84 -2.00 -9.21 -19.60
N PHE A 85 -2.20 -10.04 -18.57
CA PHE A 85 -1.79 -11.44 -18.60
C PHE A 85 -2.50 -12.22 -19.71
N ALA A 86 -3.81 -12.03 -19.89
CA ALA A 86 -4.60 -12.78 -20.87
C ALA A 86 -4.25 -12.38 -22.32
N SER A 87 -4.00 -11.10 -22.58
CA SER A 87 -3.62 -10.60 -23.91
C SER A 87 -2.17 -10.88 -24.29
N GLY A 88 -1.31 -11.19 -23.31
CA GLY A 88 0.13 -11.32 -23.52
C GLY A 88 0.84 -9.96 -23.70
N ASP A 89 0.18 -8.84 -23.41
CA ASP A 89 0.79 -7.51 -23.40
C ASP A 89 1.30 -7.12 -22.01
N MET A 90 2.13 -7.98 -21.44
CA MET A 90 2.81 -7.71 -20.18
C MET A 90 4.12 -6.98 -20.42
N PRO A 91 4.47 -5.98 -19.59
CA PRO A 91 5.78 -5.37 -19.57
C PRO A 91 6.89 -6.38 -19.20
N ASP A 92 8.15 -6.00 -19.42
CA ASP A 92 9.30 -6.87 -19.10
C ASP A 92 9.45 -7.07 -17.58
N ILE A 93 9.17 -6.03 -16.80
CA ILE A 93 9.29 -6.02 -15.34
C ILE A 93 7.95 -5.58 -14.75
N VAL A 94 7.48 -6.29 -13.73
CA VAL A 94 6.28 -5.89 -13.00
C VAL A 94 6.60 -5.73 -11.52
N ASN A 95 6.24 -4.58 -10.96
CA ASN A 95 6.30 -4.30 -9.55
C ASN A 95 4.89 -4.16 -8.99
N ALA A 96 4.50 -5.06 -8.09
CA ALA A 96 3.13 -5.13 -7.62
C ALA A 96 3.02 -5.39 -6.11
N PRO A 97 1.88 -5.01 -5.49
CA PRO A 97 1.54 -5.43 -4.14
C PRO A 97 1.50 -6.96 -4.00
N PHE A 98 1.95 -7.44 -2.84
CA PHE A 98 1.93 -8.89 -2.53
C PHE A 98 1.63 -9.11 -1.04
N TRP A 99 0.55 -8.54 -0.54
CA TRP A 99 0.16 -8.59 0.89
C TRP A 99 -1.26 -9.07 1.15
N GLY A 100 -2.00 -9.43 0.13
CA GLY A 100 -3.42 -9.71 0.22
C GLY A 100 -3.83 -11.18 0.37
N GLY A 101 -2.98 -12.07 0.88
CA GLY A 101 -3.30 -13.50 0.90
C GLY A 101 -3.49 -14.04 -0.53
N ASN A 102 -4.68 -14.52 -0.89
CA ASN A 102 -5.00 -14.98 -2.25
C ASN A 102 -5.85 -13.97 -3.04
N GLY A 103 -6.13 -12.81 -2.48
CA GLY A 103 -6.92 -11.76 -3.13
C GLY A 103 -6.08 -10.69 -3.83
N GLY A 104 -6.74 -9.80 -4.57
CA GLY A 104 -6.10 -8.68 -5.23
C GLY A 104 -4.99 -9.08 -6.20
N GLU A 105 -3.95 -8.26 -6.28
CA GLU A 105 -2.77 -8.51 -7.12
C GLU A 105 -2.07 -9.81 -6.72
N THR A 106 -2.03 -10.14 -5.43
CA THR A 106 -1.43 -11.39 -4.93
C THR A 106 -2.06 -12.62 -5.58
N GLY A 107 -3.39 -12.67 -5.65
CA GLY A 107 -4.11 -13.76 -6.31
C GLY A 107 -3.81 -13.86 -7.80
N VAL A 108 -3.73 -12.71 -8.50
CA VAL A 108 -3.37 -12.67 -9.93
C VAL A 108 -1.96 -13.19 -10.17
N ILE A 109 -1.00 -12.78 -9.33
CA ILE A 109 0.41 -13.20 -9.41
C ILE A 109 0.54 -14.71 -9.16
N LYS A 110 -0.05 -15.22 -8.08
CA LYS A 110 -0.04 -16.66 -7.76
C LYS A 110 -0.64 -17.50 -8.88
N LYS A 111 -1.77 -17.06 -9.42
CA LYS A 111 -2.39 -17.70 -10.59
C LYS A 111 -1.46 -17.67 -11.81
N GLY A 112 -0.85 -16.53 -12.10
CA GLY A 112 0.10 -16.40 -13.21
C GLY A 112 1.30 -17.33 -13.06
N ALA A 113 1.84 -17.49 -11.86
CA ALA A 113 2.92 -18.43 -11.56
C ALA A 113 2.47 -19.89 -11.77
N ALA A 114 1.33 -20.28 -11.21
CA ALA A 114 0.78 -21.63 -11.36
C ALA A 114 0.46 -22.02 -12.82
N GLU A 115 0.07 -21.04 -13.64
CA GLU A 115 -0.19 -21.20 -15.08
C GLU A 115 1.09 -21.13 -15.94
N GLY A 116 2.29 -20.99 -15.33
CA GLY A 116 3.56 -20.91 -16.05
C GLY A 116 3.72 -19.62 -16.87
N ARG A 117 3.11 -18.52 -16.43
CA ARG A 117 3.19 -17.22 -17.10
C ARG A 117 4.27 -16.31 -16.55
N LEU A 118 4.99 -16.74 -15.51
CA LEU A 118 6.14 -16.05 -14.94
C LEU A 118 7.43 -16.79 -15.27
N LEU A 119 8.51 -16.05 -15.38
CA LEU A 119 9.85 -16.61 -15.56
C LEU A 119 10.43 -17.00 -14.20
N PRO A 120 10.90 -18.24 -14.03
CA PRO A 120 11.65 -18.62 -12.85
C PRO A 120 13.00 -17.90 -12.80
N ILE A 121 13.45 -17.56 -11.59
CA ILE A 121 14.61 -16.67 -11.42
C ILE A 121 15.77 -17.29 -10.64
N GLU A 122 15.63 -18.48 -10.13
CA GLU A 122 16.66 -19.15 -9.31
C GLU A 122 18.03 -19.24 -9.99
N ASP A 123 18.07 -19.58 -11.28
CA ASP A 123 19.33 -19.77 -12.03
C ASP A 123 20.05 -18.46 -12.32
N ILE A 124 19.30 -17.36 -12.47
CA ILE A 124 19.87 -16.05 -12.79
C ILE A 124 20.27 -15.28 -11.54
N LEU A 125 19.57 -15.51 -10.43
CA LEU A 125 19.68 -14.74 -9.18
C LEU A 125 21.13 -14.71 -8.64
N GLU A 126 21.85 -15.83 -8.74
CA GLU A 126 23.22 -15.96 -8.24
C GLU A 126 24.22 -15.01 -8.90
N ARG A 127 23.92 -14.52 -10.10
CA ARG A 127 24.79 -13.58 -10.86
C ARG A 127 24.57 -12.12 -10.48
N TYR A 128 23.52 -11.84 -9.67
CA TYR A 128 23.12 -10.47 -9.32
C TYR A 128 23.07 -10.28 -7.79
N PRO A 129 24.22 -9.93 -7.19
CA PRO A 129 24.39 -9.96 -5.74
C PRO A 129 23.49 -8.97 -4.99
N ASN A 130 23.18 -7.81 -5.59
CA ASN A 130 22.30 -6.84 -4.94
C ASN A 130 20.82 -7.30 -4.96
N VAL A 131 20.43 -8.05 -5.99
CA VAL A 131 19.11 -8.70 -6.03
C VAL A 131 19.07 -9.86 -5.04
N LYS A 132 20.06 -10.75 -5.09
CA LYS A 132 20.15 -11.92 -4.20
C LYS A 132 20.10 -11.51 -2.73
N ARG A 133 20.78 -10.44 -2.38
CA ARG A 133 20.81 -9.92 -1.00
C ARG A 133 19.42 -9.66 -0.42
N SER A 134 18.39 -9.38 -1.24
CA SER A 134 17.03 -9.20 -0.75
C SER A 134 16.44 -10.43 -0.07
N TYR A 135 16.97 -11.61 -0.36
CA TYR A 135 16.59 -12.87 0.29
C TYR A 135 17.44 -13.22 1.51
N ASP A 136 18.65 -12.67 1.58
CA ASP A 136 19.63 -13.01 2.62
C ASP A 136 19.51 -12.11 3.86
N ILE A 137 18.64 -11.10 3.82
CA ILE A 137 18.51 -10.13 4.89
C ILE A 137 17.63 -10.67 5.99
N GLY A 138 18.25 -10.87 7.12
CA GLY A 138 17.88 -11.72 8.22
C GLY A 138 16.83 -11.23 9.21
N VAL A 139 16.04 -10.19 8.91
CA VAL A 139 14.99 -9.76 9.86
C VAL A 139 13.65 -10.43 9.60
N ILE A 140 13.49 -10.98 8.40
CA ILE A 140 12.31 -11.75 8.05
C ILE A 140 12.58 -13.19 8.46
N SER A 141 11.62 -13.83 9.14
CA SER A 141 11.76 -15.26 9.37
C SER A 141 11.88 -15.96 8.01
N GLN A 142 12.91 -16.77 7.83
CA GLN A 142 13.09 -17.56 6.61
C GLN A 142 11.82 -18.35 6.24
N LYS A 143 11.05 -18.78 7.23
CA LYS A 143 9.78 -19.45 7.03
C LYS A 143 8.70 -18.58 6.38
N TYR A 144 8.68 -17.30 6.68
CA TYR A 144 7.75 -16.39 6.02
C TYR A 144 8.12 -16.17 4.55
N LEU A 145 9.43 -15.99 4.28
CA LEU A 145 9.93 -15.96 2.91
C LEU A 145 9.57 -17.25 2.15
N GLU A 146 9.68 -18.39 2.80
CA GLU A 146 9.32 -19.69 2.22
C GLU A 146 7.82 -19.83 1.98
N ALA A 147 6.96 -19.33 2.87
CA ALA A 147 5.52 -19.42 2.69
C ALA A 147 4.97 -18.52 1.58
N ASP A 148 5.52 -17.32 1.44
CA ASP A 148 5.05 -16.34 0.45
C ASP A 148 5.83 -16.43 -0.88
N LEU A 149 7.16 -16.50 -0.82
CA LEU A 149 7.99 -16.46 -2.03
C LEU A 149 8.21 -17.83 -2.65
N ARG A 150 8.03 -18.89 -1.89
CA ARG A 150 8.08 -20.30 -2.32
C ARG A 150 6.76 -20.99 -2.07
N ASP A 151 5.66 -20.28 -2.36
CA ASP A 151 4.32 -20.85 -2.25
C ASP A 151 4.27 -22.25 -2.91
N PRO A 152 3.66 -23.25 -2.28
CA PRO A 152 3.53 -24.60 -2.86
C PRO A 152 2.94 -24.60 -4.27
N GLY A 153 2.09 -23.61 -4.61
CA GLY A 153 1.56 -23.40 -5.95
C GLY A 153 2.61 -22.99 -7.00
N PHE A 154 3.82 -22.64 -6.58
CA PHE A 154 4.93 -22.30 -7.48
C PHE A 154 5.73 -23.53 -7.94
N ASN A 155 5.33 -24.74 -7.54
CA ASN A 155 5.95 -25.99 -7.96
C ASN A 155 7.47 -26.06 -7.73
N GLY A 156 7.95 -25.43 -6.66
CA GLY A 156 9.36 -25.40 -6.27
C GLY A 156 10.19 -24.31 -6.96
N HIS A 157 9.60 -23.52 -7.84
CA HIS A 157 10.28 -22.40 -8.49
C HIS A 157 10.26 -21.12 -7.63
N LEU A 158 11.21 -20.25 -7.88
CA LEU A 158 11.26 -18.89 -7.34
C LEU A 158 10.92 -17.90 -8.45
N TYR A 159 9.86 -17.10 -8.27
CA TYR A 159 9.39 -16.14 -9.27
C TYR A 159 9.48 -14.68 -8.79
N LEU A 160 9.53 -14.45 -7.48
CA LEU A 160 9.26 -13.15 -6.88
C LEU A 160 10.51 -12.60 -6.21
N ILE A 161 10.89 -11.36 -6.50
CA ILE A 161 11.94 -10.64 -5.78
C ILE A 161 11.26 -9.78 -4.71
N PRO A 162 11.53 -10.01 -3.41
CA PRO A 162 10.94 -9.21 -2.34
C PRO A 162 11.50 -7.79 -2.32
N GLN A 163 10.64 -6.81 -2.07
CA GLN A 163 11.00 -5.43 -1.84
C GLN A 163 10.75 -5.02 -0.38
N GLU A 164 11.14 -3.80 -0.03
CA GLU A 164 10.99 -3.26 1.33
C GLU A 164 11.61 -4.16 2.41
N THR A 165 12.71 -4.79 2.08
CA THR A 165 13.43 -5.64 3.02
C THR A 165 14.29 -4.80 3.95
N ALA A 166 14.26 -5.11 5.25
CA ALA A 166 15.07 -4.44 6.28
C ALA A 166 16.20 -5.36 6.73
N GLY A 167 17.43 -4.86 6.85
CA GLY A 167 18.60 -5.64 7.25
C GLY A 167 18.72 -5.88 8.76
N ASN A 168 18.01 -5.09 9.57
CA ASN A 168 17.93 -5.30 11.01
C ASN A 168 16.64 -4.68 11.60
N ALA A 169 16.31 -5.04 12.84
CA ALA A 169 15.07 -4.61 13.49
C ALA A 169 14.96 -3.08 13.66
N ALA A 170 16.07 -2.35 13.78
CA ALA A 170 16.06 -0.89 13.93
C ALA A 170 15.65 -0.16 12.65
N HIS A 171 15.72 -0.83 11.53
CA HIS A 171 15.47 -0.25 10.22
C HIS A 171 14.14 -0.69 9.60
N ILE A 172 13.30 -1.34 10.37
CA ILE A 172 11.96 -1.68 9.93
C ILE A 172 11.13 -0.42 9.84
N THR A 173 10.56 -0.20 8.64
CA THR A 173 9.67 0.93 8.44
C THR A 173 8.34 0.67 9.14
N ASN A 174 8.06 1.41 10.19
CA ASN A 174 6.77 1.41 10.84
C ASN A 174 5.82 2.34 10.08
N TRP A 175 4.72 1.78 9.57
CA TRP A 175 3.68 2.56 8.94
C TRP A 175 2.80 3.19 10.02
N ALA A 176 2.66 4.52 10.00
CA ALA A 176 1.78 5.23 10.92
C ALA A 176 0.36 5.28 10.36
N TYR A 177 -0.48 4.36 10.84
CA TYR A 177 -1.91 4.40 10.60
C TYR A 177 -2.63 5.06 11.77
N GLY A 178 -3.71 5.77 11.49
CA GLY A 178 -4.51 6.38 12.53
C GLY A 178 -5.65 7.21 11.99
N VAL A 179 -6.24 7.99 12.89
CA VAL A 179 -7.20 9.03 12.55
C VAL A 179 -6.50 10.38 12.62
N PHE A 180 -6.72 11.18 11.59
CA PHE A 180 -6.17 12.52 11.47
C PHE A 180 -7.30 13.53 11.33
N VAL A 181 -7.15 14.69 11.96
CA VAL A 181 -8.14 15.77 11.96
C VAL A 181 -7.54 17.05 11.41
N ARG A 182 -8.29 17.79 10.64
CA ARG A 182 -7.92 19.12 10.16
C ARG A 182 -7.69 20.06 11.35
N GLY A 183 -6.51 20.69 11.42
CA GLY A 183 -5.98 21.36 12.62
C GLY A 183 -6.81 22.54 13.13
N ASP A 184 -7.58 23.19 12.26
CA ASP A 184 -8.50 24.27 12.65
C ASP A 184 -9.70 23.76 13.46
N VAL A 185 -10.08 22.48 13.30
CA VAL A 185 -11.22 21.85 13.98
C VAL A 185 -11.01 21.78 15.50
N PRO A 186 -9.96 21.13 16.02
CA PRO A 186 -9.73 21.08 17.46
C PRO A 186 -9.48 22.46 18.05
N ARG A 187 -8.85 23.37 17.32
CA ARG A 187 -8.62 24.76 17.77
C ARG A 187 -9.93 25.51 17.97
N ALA A 188 -10.83 25.46 16.98
CA ALA A 188 -12.13 26.13 17.05
C ALA A 188 -13.02 25.58 18.16
N LEU A 189 -12.92 24.27 18.43
CA LEU A 189 -13.74 23.59 19.43
C LEU A 189 -13.09 23.53 20.83
N GLY A 190 -11.86 24.03 20.99
CA GLY A 190 -11.11 23.98 22.25
C GLY A 190 -10.80 22.54 22.71
N VAL A 191 -10.54 21.63 21.76
CA VAL A 191 -10.29 20.22 22.06
C VAL A 191 -8.79 19.91 21.95
N ASP A 192 -8.22 19.32 22.99
CA ASP A 192 -6.87 18.73 22.93
C ASP A 192 -6.96 17.30 22.37
N VAL A 193 -6.55 17.13 21.13
CA VAL A 193 -6.60 15.84 20.43
C VAL A 193 -5.73 14.77 21.07
N THR A 194 -4.72 15.15 21.84
CA THR A 194 -3.85 14.21 22.57
C THR A 194 -4.54 13.55 23.77
N GLN A 195 -5.65 14.13 24.25
CA GLN A 195 -6.47 13.61 25.33
C GLN A 195 -7.59 12.68 24.85
N ILE A 196 -7.80 12.58 23.56
CA ILE A 196 -8.74 11.61 22.99
C ILE A 196 -8.09 10.24 23.02
N LYS A 197 -8.58 9.38 23.92
CA LYS A 197 -8.00 8.04 24.16
C LYS A 197 -8.89 6.89 23.69
N THR A 198 -10.18 7.14 23.49
CA THR A 198 -11.12 6.08 23.10
C THR A 198 -11.89 6.46 21.84
N SER A 199 -12.37 5.45 21.13
CA SER A 199 -13.26 5.64 19.98
C SER A 199 -14.54 6.40 20.34
N GLU A 200 -15.05 6.24 21.57
CA GLU A 200 -16.22 7.00 22.02
C GLU A 200 -15.91 8.49 22.19
N GLN A 201 -14.78 8.84 22.79
CA GLN A 201 -14.34 10.24 22.87
C GLN A 201 -14.12 10.85 21.47
N LEU A 202 -13.55 10.06 20.54
CA LEU A 202 -13.42 10.48 19.15
C LEU A 202 -14.79 10.71 18.51
N TYR A 203 -15.74 9.82 18.73
CA TYR A 203 -17.12 9.98 18.23
C TYR A 203 -17.77 11.28 18.75
N GLU A 204 -17.68 11.55 20.04
CA GLU A 204 -18.22 12.78 20.64
C GLU A 204 -17.55 14.05 20.04
N PHE A 205 -16.24 13.98 19.76
CA PHE A 205 -15.53 15.07 19.09
C PHE A 205 -16.04 15.26 17.66
N MET A 206 -16.26 14.18 16.92
CA MET A 206 -16.81 14.22 15.57
C MET A 206 -18.23 14.81 15.54
N VAL A 207 -19.08 14.49 16.53
CA VAL A 207 -20.41 15.09 16.68
C VAL A 207 -20.31 16.61 16.85
N LYS A 208 -19.41 17.08 17.73
CA LYS A 208 -19.18 18.53 17.91
C LYS A 208 -18.69 19.19 16.62
N ALA A 209 -17.80 18.51 15.87
CA ALA A 209 -17.29 19.03 14.60
C ALA A 209 -18.39 19.11 13.53
N ARG A 210 -19.26 18.11 13.43
CA ARG A 210 -20.44 18.14 12.55
C ARG A 210 -21.37 19.30 12.87
N ASP A 211 -21.69 19.46 14.14
CA ASP A 211 -22.70 20.44 14.60
C ASP A 211 -22.17 21.88 14.53
N TYR A 212 -20.85 22.09 14.50
CA TYR A 212 -20.23 23.40 14.30
C TYR A 212 -20.37 23.91 12.87
N GLY A 213 -20.37 23.05 11.85
CA GLY A 213 -20.59 23.42 10.47
C GLY A 213 -19.39 24.07 9.79
N PHE A 214 -18.22 23.44 9.85
CA PHE A 214 -17.00 23.89 9.15
C PHE A 214 -17.20 23.97 7.64
N LYS A 215 -16.34 24.76 6.98
CA LYS A 215 -16.28 24.89 5.52
C LYS A 215 -14.94 24.40 4.99
N ASP A 216 -14.92 23.97 3.72
CA ASP A 216 -13.68 23.70 3.00
C ASP A 216 -13.02 25.02 2.51
N VAL A 217 -11.88 24.92 1.82
CA VAL A 217 -11.16 26.09 1.31
C VAL A 217 -11.93 26.88 0.26
N ASN A 218 -12.95 26.30 -0.34
CA ASN A 218 -13.80 26.91 -1.35
C ASN A 218 -15.12 27.45 -0.75
N GLY A 219 -15.31 27.34 0.56
CA GLY A 219 -16.53 27.74 1.26
C GLY A 219 -17.69 26.72 1.17
N ASN A 220 -17.45 25.53 0.66
CA ASN A 220 -18.46 24.47 0.58
C ASN A 220 -18.66 23.78 1.95
N ASP A 221 -19.77 23.08 2.08
CA ASP A 221 -20.03 22.23 3.24
C ASP A 221 -19.01 21.09 3.34
N THR A 222 -18.63 20.75 4.57
CA THR A 222 -17.69 19.67 4.84
C THR A 222 -18.43 18.36 5.16
N ILE A 223 -17.76 17.26 4.93
CA ILE A 223 -18.09 15.95 5.50
C ILE A 223 -17.27 15.75 6.78
N VAL A 224 -17.84 15.03 7.76
CA VAL A 224 -17.11 14.85 9.02
C VAL A 224 -15.91 13.96 8.82
N ALA A 225 -16.09 12.72 8.34
CA ALA A 225 -15.00 11.79 8.18
C ALA A 225 -15.07 11.03 6.87
N THR A 226 -13.90 10.72 6.32
CA THR A 226 -13.72 9.83 5.18
C THR A 226 -12.63 8.80 5.47
N THR A 227 -12.39 7.88 4.56
CA THR A 227 -11.30 6.91 4.63
C THR A 227 -10.82 6.55 3.23
N TYR A 228 -9.68 5.91 3.16
CA TYR A 228 -9.03 5.46 1.95
C TYR A 228 -9.27 3.98 1.67
N HIS A 229 -8.79 3.50 0.54
CA HIS A 229 -8.78 2.09 0.15
C HIS A 229 -10.16 1.44 0.17
N GLN A 230 -11.17 2.14 -0.40
CA GLN A 230 -12.55 1.65 -0.45
C GLN A 230 -13.10 1.25 0.93
N GLY A 231 -12.79 2.06 1.95
CA GLY A 231 -13.26 1.84 3.30
C GLY A 231 -12.40 0.89 4.14
N TRP A 232 -11.26 0.40 3.63
CA TRP A 232 -10.43 -0.55 4.38
C TRP A 232 -9.92 0.02 5.71
N ASP A 233 -9.62 1.32 5.75
CA ASP A 233 -9.10 2.00 6.95
C ASP A 233 -10.18 2.50 7.93
N TYR A 234 -11.49 2.37 7.64
CA TYR A 234 -12.54 2.85 8.56
C TYR A 234 -12.41 2.24 9.97
N GLY A 235 -11.85 1.05 10.08
CA GLY A 235 -11.59 0.39 11.35
C GLY A 235 -10.73 1.19 12.31
N ARG A 236 -10.00 2.21 11.83
CA ARG A 236 -9.20 3.10 12.68
C ARG A 236 -10.05 3.98 13.59
N TYR A 237 -11.25 4.36 13.15
CA TYR A 237 -12.20 5.08 14.02
C TYR A 237 -12.68 4.24 15.20
N ALA A 238 -12.70 2.94 15.05
CA ALA A 238 -13.18 1.98 16.03
C ALA A 238 -12.06 1.16 16.70
N GLU A 239 -10.83 1.67 16.72
CA GLU A 239 -9.66 0.93 17.23
C GLU A 239 -9.80 0.49 18.69
N SER A 240 -10.50 1.26 19.53
CA SER A 240 -10.72 0.88 20.94
C SER A 240 -11.48 -0.44 21.11
N PHE A 241 -12.21 -0.89 20.11
CA PHE A 241 -12.91 -2.18 20.11
C PHE A 241 -12.06 -3.33 19.57
N ASN A 242 -10.82 -3.05 19.13
CA ASN A 242 -9.92 -4.11 18.73
C ASN A 242 -9.50 -4.91 19.95
N THR A 243 -9.76 -6.20 19.94
CA THR A 243 -9.11 -7.14 20.81
C THR A 243 -7.62 -7.21 20.46
N GLN A 244 -6.79 -7.74 21.36
CA GLN A 244 -5.35 -7.94 21.03
C GLN A 244 -5.22 -8.82 19.80
N LYS A 245 -4.99 -8.19 18.66
CA LYS A 245 -4.90 -8.86 17.36
C LYS A 245 -3.48 -9.33 17.11
N LEU A 246 -3.42 -10.56 16.67
CA LEU A 246 -2.25 -11.13 16.03
C LEU A 246 -2.59 -11.30 14.55
N THR A 247 -2.74 -10.19 13.80
CA THR A 247 -3.33 -10.19 12.47
C THR A 247 -4.85 -10.49 12.50
N SER A 248 -5.31 -11.47 11.72
CA SER A 248 -6.69 -11.97 11.80
C SER A 248 -6.89 -13.02 12.90
N TYR A 249 -5.80 -13.58 13.43
CA TYR A 249 -5.86 -14.55 14.51
C TYR A 249 -5.89 -13.87 15.88
N VAL A 250 -6.57 -14.50 16.81
CA VAL A 250 -6.63 -14.08 18.23
C VAL A 250 -6.30 -15.27 19.12
N LYS A 251 -5.69 -15.00 20.27
CA LYS A 251 -5.51 -16.01 21.30
C LYS A 251 -6.76 -16.02 22.19
N ASN A 252 -7.45 -17.13 22.22
CA ASN A 252 -8.56 -17.33 23.15
C ASN A 252 -8.04 -17.50 24.60
N PRO A 253 -8.87 -17.23 25.63
CA PRO A 253 -8.48 -17.41 27.01
C PRO A 253 -8.03 -18.83 27.37
N ASP A 254 -8.53 -19.84 26.67
CA ASP A 254 -8.15 -21.25 26.84
C ASP A 254 -6.85 -21.64 26.11
N GLY A 255 -6.21 -20.65 25.46
CA GLY A 255 -4.97 -20.85 24.73
C GLY A 255 -5.13 -21.39 23.30
N THR A 256 -6.36 -21.53 22.82
CA THR A 256 -6.63 -21.91 21.42
C THR A 256 -6.46 -20.72 20.47
N VAL A 257 -6.24 -21.01 19.19
CA VAL A 257 -6.25 -20.02 18.13
C VAL A 257 -7.70 -19.72 17.71
N GLY A 258 -8.09 -18.49 17.87
CA GLY A 258 -9.36 -17.97 17.36
C GLY A 258 -9.16 -17.08 16.14
N PHE A 259 -10.25 -16.49 15.68
CA PHE A 259 -10.27 -15.57 14.54
C PHE A 259 -11.05 -14.29 14.91
N ASP A 260 -10.50 -13.11 14.56
CA ASP A 260 -11.07 -11.81 14.95
C ASP A 260 -12.54 -11.70 14.60
N ALA A 261 -12.94 -12.09 13.39
CA ALA A 261 -14.33 -12.03 12.95
C ALA A 261 -15.30 -12.89 13.77
N LEU A 262 -14.82 -13.87 14.53
CA LEU A 262 -15.63 -14.70 15.45
C LEU A 262 -15.76 -14.12 16.86
N THR A 263 -15.13 -13.00 17.15
CA THR A 263 -15.13 -12.36 18.48
C THR A 263 -16.30 -11.41 18.68
N GLN A 264 -16.61 -11.12 19.96
CA GLN A 264 -17.54 -10.03 20.30
C GLN A 264 -16.99 -8.67 19.89
N GLY A 265 -15.65 -8.46 20.00
CA GLY A 265 -14.99 -7.22 19.58
C GLY A 265 -15.21 -6.90 18.10
N PHE A 266 -15.30 -7.90 17.24
CA PHE A 266 -15.69 -7.70 15.84
C PHE A 266 -17.10 -7.13 15.71
N ILE A 267 -18.07 -7.66 16.46
CA ILE A 267 -19.44 -7.15 16.45
C ILE A 267 -19.45 -5.70 16.94
N ASP A 268 -18.85 -5.41 18.09
CA ASP A 268 -18.87 -4.09 18.73
C ASP A 268 -18.19 -3.03 17.84
N LYS A 269 -17.06 -3.38 17.22
CA LYS A 269 -16.38 -2.54 16.24
C LYS A 269 -17.27 -2.18 15.06
N ASN A 270 -17.91 -3.16 14.47
CA ASN A 270 -18.74 -2.93 13.29
C ASN A 270 -20.06 -2.22 13.65
N MET A 271 -20.61 -2.44 14.83
CA MET A 271 -21.76 -1.67 15.34
C MET A 271 -21.42 -0.21 15.61
N PHE A 272 -20.18 0.08 16.05
CA PHE A 272 -19.69 1.45 16.17
C PHE A 272 -19.64 2.14 14.80
N ILE A 273 -19.13 1.48 13.75
CA ILE A 273 -19.12 2.01 12.39
C ILE A 273 -20.54 2.22 11.86
N TRP A 274 -21.45 1.26 12.10
CA TRP A 274 -22.88 1.45 11.78
C TRP A 274 -23.44 2.74 12.40
N ARG A 275 -23.15 2.99 13.68
CA ARG A 275 -23.56 4.22 14.38
C ARG A 275 -23.00 5.48 13.72
N MET A 276 -21.71 5.46 13.33
CA MET A 276 -21.10 6.58 12.61
C MET A 276 -21.78 6.85 11.26
N VAL A 277 -22.10 5.81 10.52
CA VAL A 277 -22.82 5.92 9.22
C VAL A 277 -24.23 6.46 9.41
N ARG A 278 -24.98 5.93 10.39
CA ARG A 278 -26.33 6.37 10.75
C ARG A 278 -26.36 7.86 11.11
N ASP A 279 -25.40 8.31 11.89
CA ASP A 279 -25.35 9.68 12.43
C ASP A 279 -24.63 10.66 11.49
N ASN A 280 -24.36 10.25 10.23
CA ASN A 280 -23.67 11.01 9.20
C ASN A 280 -22.29 11.54 9.66
N LEU A 281 -21.58 10.75 10.46
CA LEU A 281 -20.19 11.03 10.85
C LEU A 281 -19.19 10.38 9.90
N LEU A 282 -19.56 9.35 9.17
CA LEU A 282 -18.71 8.70 8.17
C LEU A 282 -19.33 8.85 6.78
N ASP A 283 -18.53 9.31 5.85
CA ASP A 283 -18.89 9.45 4.44
C ASP A 283 -19.29 8.10 3.84
N LYS A 284 -20.54 8.00 3.40
CA LYS A 284 -21.09 6.75 2.82
C LYS A 284 -20.44 6.37 1.50
N GLU A 285 -19.87 7.33 0.79
CA GLU A 285 -19.21 7.07 -0.48
C GLU A 285 -17.85 6.39 -0.28
N CYS A 286 -17.20 6.54 0.88
CA CYS A 286 -15.87 6.00 1.13
C CYS A 286 -15.77 4.46 0.95
N PHE A 287 -16.89 3.74 1.02
CA PHE A 287 -16.94 2.29 0.81
C PHE A 287 -16.90 1.88 -0.67
N ARG A 288 -17.13 2.82 -1.59
CA ARG A 288 -17.27 2.55 -3.04
C ARG A 288 -16.34 3.38 -3.90
N THR A 289 -15.72 4.42 -3.34
CA THR A 289 -14.88 5.34 -4.09
C THR A 289 -13.43 4.88 -4.07
N ASN A 290 -12.72 5.19 -5.17
CA ASN A 290 -11.28 5.02 -5.25
C ASN A 290 -10.56 6.12 -4.44
N ASP A 291 -9.27 5.94 -4.25
CA ASP A 291 -8.43 6.86 -3.49
C ASP A 291 -8.35 8.26 -4.11
N THR A 292 -8.56 8.40 -5.42
CA THR A 292 -8.58 9.70 -6.10
C THR A 292 -9.67 10.63 -5.53
N LEU A 293 -10.86 10.11 -5.23
CA LEU A 293 -11.91 10.91 -4.63
C LEU A 293 -11.64 11.21 -3.14
N ALA A 294 -11.04 10.27 -2.42
CA ALA A 294 -10.57 10.51 -1.05
C ALA A 294 -9.49 11.61 -1.04
N ASP A 295 -8.52 11.56 -1.97
CA ASP A 295 -7.50 12.59 -2.15
C ASP A 295 -8.10 13.98 -2.42
N GLN A 296 -9.15 14.06 -3.23
CA GLN A 296 -9.85 15.33 -3.48
C GLN A 296 -10.53 15.87 -2.21
N LYS A 297 -11.23 14.99 -1.46
CA LYS A 297 -11.93 15.37 -0.22
C LYS A 297 -10.95 15.84 0.87
N VAL A 298 -9.84 15.14 1.03
CA VAL A 298 -8.79 15.48 2.00
C VAL A 298 -7.97 16.66 1.50
N GLY A 299 -7.55 16.63 0.24
CA GLY A 299 -6.71 17.66 -0.37
C GLY A 299 -7.35 19.04 -0.38
N ASN A 300 -8.67 19.14 -0.51
CA ASN A 300 -9.42 20.40 -0.46
C ASN A 300 -9.90 20.76 0.95
N GLY A 301 -9.60 19.96 1.98
CA GLY A 301 -10.10 20.18 3.34
C GLY A 301 -11.61 19.97 3.48
N THR A 302 -12.26 19.29 2.52
CA THR A 302 -13.69 18.97 2.58
C THR A 302 -13.97 17.94 3.67
N ALA A 303 -13.08 16.95 3.88
CA ALA A 303 -13.15 16.00 5.00
C ALA A 303 -12.53 16.63 6.25
N LEU A 304 -13.26 16.68 7.37
CA LEU A 304 -12.70 17.15 8.64
C LEU A 304 -11.76 16.12 9.26
N PHE A 305 -12.07 14.84 9.10
CA PHE A 305 -11.25 13.72 9.56
C PHE A 305 -10.97 12.77 8.41
N PHE A 306 -9.83 12.14 8.43
CA PHE A 306 -9.58 10.95 7.61
C PHE A 306 -8.92 9.84 8.41
N ALA A 307 -9.15 8.60 7.99
CA ALA A 307 -8.48 7.44 8.52
C ALA A 307 -7.68 6.77 7.42
N ALA A 308 -6.38 6.66 7.60
CA ALA A 308 -5.45 6.02 6.67
C ALA A 308 -4.04 5.90 7.25
N GLN A 309 -3.11 5.52 6.39
CA GLN A 309 -1.69 5.79 6.59
C GLN A 309 -1.43 7.30 6.44
N TYR A 310 -0.68 7.88 7.39
CA TYR A 310 -0.49 9.33 7.49
C TYR A 310 -0.04 10.00 6.18
N GLY A 311 0.95 9.41 5.51
CA GLY A 311 1.53 9.99 4.29
C GLY A 311 0.54 10.16 3.14
N VAL A 312 -0.52 9.35 3.08
CA VAL A 312 -1.53 9.42 2.00
C VAL A 312 -2.25 10.77 2.04
N GLY A 313 -2.85 11.11 3.18
CA GLY A 313 -3.59 12.36 3.31
C GLY A 313 -2.70 13.61 3.25
N ILE A 314 -1.46 13.54 3.76
CA ILE A 314 -0.52 14.65 3.64
C ILE A 314 -0.11 14.88 2.19
N ASN A 315 0.12 13.83 1.42
CA ASN A 315 0.42 13.96 0.00
C ASN A 315 -0.74 14.62 -0.76
N ALA A 316 -1.99 14.25 -0.44
CA ALA A 316 -3.17 14.87 -1.03
C ALA A 316 -3.22 16.40 -0.75
N THR A 317 -2.97 16.81 0.49
CA THR A 317 -2.95 18.26 0.85
C THR A 317 -1.79 19.02 0.20
N LYS A 318 -0.64 18.38 0.00
CA LYS A 318 0.49 18.98 -0.72
C LYS A 318 0.17 19.16 -2.20
N GLN A 319 -0.44 18.16 -2.84
CA GLN A 319 -0.79 18.20 -4.25
C GLN A 319 -1.80 19.30 -4.59
N THR A 320 -2.74 19.58 -3.70
CA THR A 320 -3.71 20.67 -3.86
C THR A 320 -3.18 22.03 -3.41
N GLY A 321 -2.02 22.07 -2.76
CA GLY A 321 -1.45 23.28 -2.16
C GLY A 321 -2.04 23.66 -0.80
N LEU A 322 -3.04 22.94 -0.29
CA LEU A 322 -3.66 23.19 1.02
C LEU A 322 -2.62 23.24 2.14
N TYR A 323 -1.66 22.32 2.11
CA TYR A 323 -0.62 22.19 3.12
C TYR A 323 0.16 23.48 3.36
N ASN A 324 0.40 24.28 2.32
CA ASN A 324 1.15 25.53 2.38
C ASN A 324 0.25 26.77 2.48
N SER A 325 -0.88 26.77 1.75
CA SER A 325 -1.76 27.94 1.67
C SER A 325 -2.59 28.16 2.93
N ASN A 326 -2.89 27.08 3.65
CA ASN A 326 -3.71 27.11 4.88
C ASN A 326 -3.06 26.27 5.99
N PRO A 327 -1.94 26.72 6.59
CA PRO A 327 -1.20 25.92 7.58
C PRO A 327 -2.04 25.50 8.80
N GLU A 328 -3.06 26.29 9.16
CA GLU A 328 -4.00 25.96 10.24
C GLU A 328 -4.92 24.79 9.93
N MET A 329 -5.10 24.46 8.65
CA MET A 329 -5.90 23.33 8.19
C MET A 329 -5.07 22.05 7.98
N ARG A 330 -3.78 22.06 8.24
CA ARG A 330 -2.96 20.84 8.19
C ARG A 330 -3.54 19.79 9.11
N TYR A 331 -3.61 18.55 8.59
CA TYR A 331 -4.12 17.46 9.39
C TYR A 331 -3.11 17.02 10.45
N ILE A 332 -3.59 16.88 11.65
CA ILE A 332 -2.82 16.43 12.80
C ILE A 332 -3.37 15.09 13.34
N PRO A 333 -2.54 14.25 13.92
CA PRO A 333 -2.97 12.97 14.46
C PRO A 333 -3.87 13.13 15.69
N VAL A 334 -4.86 12.25 15.82
CA VAL A 334 -5.70 12.14 17.01
C VAL A 334 -5.22 10.97 17.87
N GLY A 335 -5.17 11.18 19.17
CA GLY A 335 -4.81 10.16 20.12
C GLY A 335 -3.32 10.18 20.53
N PRO A 336 -2.70 9.01 20.74
CA PRO A 336 -3.11 7.66 20.33
C PRO A 336 -4.30 7.11 21.11
N LEU A 337 -5.13 6.34 20.42
CA LEU A 337 -6.25 5.64 21.05
C LEU A 337 -5.74 4.46 21.89
N THR A 338 -6.53 4.07 22.89
CA THR A 338 -6.32 2.87 23.71
C THR A 338 -7.43 1.85 23.43
N ASP A 339 -7.24 0.62 23.84
CA ASP A 339 -8.34 -0.33 23.90
C ASP A 339 -9.39 0.08 24.96
N VAL A 340 -10.50 -0.65 25.04
CA VAL A 340 -11.57 -0.37 26.01
C VAL A 340 -11.14 -0.51 27.47
N SER A 341 -10.01 -1.15 27.71
CA SER A 341 -9.41 -1.33 29.05
C SER A 341 -8.35 -0.27 29.37
N GLY A 342 -8.10 0.67 28.43
CA GLY A 342 -7.10 1.72 28.60
C GLY A 342 -5.67 1.30 28.24
N ASN A 343 -5.46 0.10 27.70
CA ASN A 343 -4.13 -0.32 27.26
C ASN A 343 -3.75 0.34 25.94
N PRO A 344 -2.46 0.69 25.75
CA PRO A 344 -1.99 1.23 24.49
C PRO A 344 -2.25 0.27 23.33
N LEU A 345 -2.76 0.80 22.23
CA LEU A 345 -2.87 0.08 20.95
C LEU A 345 -1.52 0.13 20.26
N TYR A 346 -0.99 -1.05 19.96
CA TYR A 346 0.28 -1.17 19.27
C TYR A 346 0.12 -0.91 17.77
N GLN A 347 1.10 -0.23 17.19
CA GLN A 347 1.24 -0.23 15.74
C GLN A 347 1.63 -1.62 15.26
N VAL A 348 1.00 -2.08 14.19
CA VAL A 348 1.44 -3.29 13.50
C VAL A 348 2.76 -2.94 12.81
N GLU A 349 3.84 -3.53 13.26
CA GLU A 349 5.06 -3.52 12.48
C GLU A 349 4.88 -4.41 11.26
N SER A 350 5.32 -3.94 10.11
CA SER A 350 5.28 -4.72 8.87
C SER A 350 6.33 -5.84 8.82
N GLN A 351 6.97 -6.13 9.95
CA GLN A 351 8.10 -7.04 10.07
C GLN A 351 7.89 -8.42 9.49
N GLY A 352 6.68 -8.91 9.52
CA GLY A 352 6.41 -10.23 8.99
C GLY A 352 6.31 -10.26 7.49
N ARG A 353 6.10 -9.10 6.86
CA ARG A 353 5.88 -8.96 5.42
C ARG A 353 6.90 -8.08 4.74
N SER A 354 8.06 -7.87 5.32
CA SER A 354 9.11 -7.29 4.53
C SER A 354 9.37 -8.22 3.36
N GLY A 355 9.42 -7.64 2.18
CA GLY A 355 9.35 -8.41 0.96
C GLY A 355 8.02 -8.28 0.22
N SER A 356 7.10 -7.53 0.75
CA SER A 356 5.88 -7.10 0.09
C SER A 356 5.93 -5.58 -0.06
N PRO A 357 6.06 -5.02 -1.26
CA PRO A 357 5.76 -5.57 -2.59
C PRO A 357 6.82 -6.49 -3.18
N VAL A 358 6.53 -6.96 -4.39
CA VAL A 358 7.43 -7.84 -5.13
C VAL A 358 7.70 -7.35 -6.54
N ILE A 359 8.82 -7.78 -7.10
CA ILE A 359 9.11 -7.67 -8.52
C ILE A 359 9.07 -9.08 -9.14
N PHE A 360 8.49 -9.19 -10.34
CA PHE A 360 8.47 -10.43 -11.10
C PHE A 360 8.58 -10.16 -12.61
N PHE A 361 8.85 -11.21 -13.37
CA PHE A 361 9.09 -11.16 -14.80
C PHE A 361 8.13 -12.09 -15.54
N PRO A 362 7.21 -11.54 -16.36
CA PRO A 362 6.34 -12.34 -17.20
C PRO A 362 7.10 -13.10 -18.30
N THR A 363 6.56 -14.22 -18.79
CA THR A 363 7.16 -14.98 -19.89
C THR A 363 7.22 -14.25 -21.22
N THR A 364 6.53 -13.11 -21.34
CA THR A 364 6.65 -12.16 -22.45
C THR A 364 7.99 -11.43 -22.47
N ASN A 365 8.66 -11.30 -21.33
CA ASN A 365 10.00 -10.71 -21.26
C ASN A 365 11.01 -11.58 -22.01
N LYS A 366 11.66 -10.98 -23.03
CA LYS A 366 12.72 -11.61 -23.82
C LYS A 366 14.12 -11.15 -23.40
N ASN A 367 14.21 -10.25 -22.43
CA ASN A 367 15.43 -9.56 -21.97
C ASN A 367 15.65 -9.72 -20.46
N LEU A 368 15.42 -10.93 -19.94
CA LEU A 368 15.51 -11.19 -18.48
C LEU A 368 16.85 -10.78 -17.89
N GLU A 369 17.95 -11.03 -18.62
CA GLU A 369 19.31 -10.62 -18.24
C GLU A 369 19.43 -9.10 -18.08
N ALA A 370 18.90 -8.33 -19.03
CA ALA A 370 18.89 -6.87 -18.96
C ALA A 370 18.00 -6.36 -17.82
N SER A 371 16.87 -7.03 -17.57
CA SER A 371 15.99 -6.71 -16.45
C SER A 371 16.69 -6.88 -15.11
N PHE A 372 17.39 -7.99 -14.91
CA PHE A 372 18.19 -8.21 -13.70
C PHE A 372 19.34 -7.22 -13.57
N LYS A 373 20.03 -6.92 -14.67
CA LYS A 373 21.11 -5.94 -14.69
C LYS A 373 20.62 -4.55 -14.25
N TYR A 374 19.42 -4.16 -14.68
CA TYR A 374 18.79 -2.92 -14.25
C TYR A 374 18.46 -2.94 -12.75
N ILE A 375 17.73 -3.97 -12.29
CA ILE A 375 17.36 -4.08 -10.87
C ILE A 375 18.60 -4.13 -9.97
N ASP A 376 19.61 -4.90 -10.35
CA ASP A 376 20.86 -4.99 -9.58
C ASP A 376 21.58 -3.63 -9.48
N TYR A 377 21.71 -2.93 -10.61
CA TYR A 377 22.39 -1.63 -10.66
C TYR A 377 21.68 -0.57 -9.81
N VAL A 378 20.37 -0.41 -9.92
CA VAL A 378 19.64 0.61 -9.15
C VAL A 378 19.63 0.34 -7.64
N ASN A 379 20.09 -0.84 -7.24
CA ASN A 379 20.27 -1.23 -5.83
C ASN A 379 21.76 -1.20 -5.39
N THR A 380 22.66 -0.67 -6.21
CA THR A 380 24.01 -0.26 -5.78
C THR A 380 23.97 1.12 -5.13
N GLN A 381 25.03 1.48 -4.38
CA GLN A 381 25.16 2.83 -3.83
C GLN A 381 25.15 3.90 -4.93
N GLU A 382 25.82 3.65 -6.04
CA GLU A 382 25.85 4.54 -7.21
C GLU A 382 24.46 4.69 -7.81
N GLY A 383 23.78 3.58 -8.11
CA GLY A 383 22.44 3.57 -8.68
C GLY A 383 21.41 4.21 -7.75
N MET A 384 21.48 3.96 -6.44
CA MET A 384 20.62 4.64 -5.46
C MET A 384 20.88 6.15 -5.42
N THR A 385 22.15 6.58 -5.44
CA THR A 385 22.47 8.01 -5.48
C THR A 385 21.85 8.67 -6.70
N LEU A 386 22.05 8.04 -7.86
CA LEU A 386 21.53 8.54 -9.13
C LEU A 386 20.00 8.63 -9.15
N THR A 387 19.33 7.59 -8.69
CA THR A 387 17.87 7.52 -8.74
C THR A 387 17.18 8.36 -7.65
N ASP A 388 17.80 8.56 -6.48
CA ASP A 388 17.22 9.34 -5.39
C ASP A 388 17.55 10.81 -5.41
N TYR A 389 18.73 11.14 -5.87
CA TYR A 389 19.27 12.50 -5.79
C TYR A 389 19.49 13.13 -7.17
N GLY A 390 19.49 12.34 -8.25
CA GLY A 390 19.72 12.84 -9.61
C GLY A 390 21.21 13.02 -9.94
N ILE A 391 21.56 14.16 -10.51
CA ILE A 391 22.91 14.44 -11.05
C ILE A 391 23.68 15.37 -10.10
N GLU A 392 24.87 14.97 -9.71
CA GLU A 392 25.75 15.77 -8.86
C GLU A 392 26.05 17.13 -9.49
N GLY A 393 25.96 18.19 -8.69
CA GLY A 393 26.14 19.56 -9.15
C GLY A 393 24.89 20.19 -9.79
N GLN A 394 23.87 19.40 -10.13
CA GLN A 394 22.61 19.87 -10.71
C GLN A 394 21.46 19.79 -9.70
N THR A 395 21.27 18.63 -9.08
CA THR A 395 20.18 18.34 -8.17
C THR A 395 20.64 18.07 -6.74
N PHE A 396 21.88 17.62 -6.58
CA PHE A 396 22.48 17.39 -5.27
C PHE A 396 23.97 17.75 -5.24
N VAL A 397 24.51 17.87 -4.04
CA VAL A 397 25.94 18.01 -3.74
C VAL A 397 26.32 17.01 -2.66
N ARG A 398 27.62 16.80 -2.44
CA ARG A 398 28.10 15.94 -1.35
C ARG A 398 28.51 16.77 -0.14
N ASN A 399 28.11 16.29 1.05
CA ASN A 399 28.59 16.86 2.31
C ASN A 399 30.07 16.47 2.59
N ALA A 400 30.61 16.91 3.72
CA ALA A 400 31.99 16.64 4.12
C ALA A 400 32.27 15.12 4.32
N GLN A 401 31.26 14.32 4.56
CA GLN A 401 31.33 12.86 4.68
C GLN A 401 31.14 12.14 3.33
N GLY A 402 31.02 12.89 2.22
CA GLY A 402 30.79 12.33 0.88
C GLY A 402 29.36 11.88 0.62
N GLN A 403 28.44 12.14 1.54
CA GLN A 403 27.04 11.74 1.41
C GLN A 403 26.26 12.74 0.54
N PRO A 404 25.31 12.28 -0.32
CA PRO A 404 24.52 13.15 -1.16
C PRO A 404 23.52 13.96 -0.32
N ARG A 405 23.38 15.25 -0.67
CA ARG A 405 22.41 16.19 -0.10
C ARG A 405 21.80 17.01 -1.22
N LEU A 406 20.50 17.13 -1.23
CA LEU A 406 19.82 18.00 -2.20
C LEU A 406 20.38 19.41 -2.16
N ILE A 407 20.43 20.09 -3.31
CA ILE A 407 20.83 21.50 -3.35
C ILE A 407 19.85 22.35 -2.52
N PRO A 408 20.31 23.52 -1.98
CA PRO A 408 19.51 24.32 -1.04
C PRO A 408 18.10 24.66 -1.52
N ASN A 409 17.91 24.95 -2.81
CA ASN A 409 16.58 25.26 -3.35
C ASN A 409 15.59 24.11 -3.15
N PHE A 410 15.94 22.88 -3.50
CA PHE A 410 15.09 21.72 -3.29
C PHE A 410 14.92 21.40 -1.81
N LEU A 411 15.99 21.52 -1.04
CA LEU A 411 15.98 21.23 0.39
C LEU A 411 15.05 22.18 1.16
N ASP A 412 15.10 23.48 0.86
CA ASP A 412 14.25 24.47 1.51
C ASP A 412 12.77 24.30 1.13
N ARG A 413 12.48 23.94 -0.09
CA ARG A 413 11.12 23.64 -0.53
C ARG A 413 10.58 22.36 0.12
N LYS A 414 11.38 21.32 0.20
CA LYS A 414 11.07 20.10 0.92
C LYS A 414 10.74 20.36 2.39
N ARG A 415 11.59 21.13 3.08
CA ARG A 415 11.38 21.51 4.49
C ARG A 415 10.06 22.25 4.73
N ARG A 416 9.64 23.07 3.78
CA ARG A 416 8.35 23.77 3.84
C ARG A 416 7.16 22.91 3.42
N GLY A 417 7.36 21.68 3.04
CA GLY A 417 6.30 20.80 2.55
C GLY A 417 5.76 21.16 1.16
N ASP A 418 6.55 21.90 0.36
CA ASP A 418 6.20 22.22 -1.03
C ASP A 418 6.47 21.00 -1.93
N ALA A 419 5.42 20.35 -2.41
CA ALA A 419 5.55 19.15 -3.24
C ALA A 419 6.09 19.42 -4.65
N THR A 420 6.10 20.66 -5.12
CA THR A 420 6.53 20.99 -6.49
C THR A 420 8.03 20.78 -6.71
N TRP A 421 8.83 20.74 -5.64
CA TRP A 421 10.25 20.42 -5.75
C TRP A 421 10.49 18.98 -6.27
N GLU A 422 9.60 18.05 -5.92
CA GLU A 422 9.69 16.67 -6.43
C GLU A 422 9.38 16.60 -7.92
N ASP A 423 8.44 17.41 -8.40
CA ASP A 423 8.11 17.48 -9.83
C ASP A 423 9.31 18.02 -10.64
N GLU A 424 9.95 19.09 -10.17
CA GLU A 424 11.14 19.63 -10.84
C GLU A 424 12.32 18.66 -10.81
N LEU A 425 12.57 18.01 -9.66
CA LEU A 425 13.63 17.02 -9.55
C LEU A 425 13.40 15.84 -10.50
N ARG A 426 12.15 15.42 -10.65
CA ARG A 426 11.76 14.36 -11.58
C ARG A 426 11.99 14.78 -13.03
N GLU A 427 11.58 15.99 -13.42
CA GLU A 427 11.85 16.49 -14.77
C GLU A 427 13.34 16.69 -15.06
N ALA A 428 14.14 16.98 -14.03
CA ALA A 428 15.59 16.94 -14.12
C ALA A 428 16.16 15.50 -14.20
N GLY A 429 15.31 14.49 -14.14
CA GLY A 429 15.65 13.08 -14.30
C GLY A 429 16.08 12.38 -13.02
N GLY A 430 15.98 13.03 -11.88
CA GLY A 430 16.17 12.39 -10.57
C GLY A 430 14.85 11.83 -10.07
N PHE A 431 14.95 10.81 -9.19
CA PHE A 431 13.98 10.63 -8.17
C PHE A 431 12.73 9.77 -8.37
N LYS A 432 12.41 9.00 -7.35
CA LYS A 432 11.19 8.27 -6.93
C LYS A 432 10.29 7.61 -8.00
N TYR A 433 10.36 8.00 -9.26
CA TYR A 433 9.60 7.32 -10.29
C TYR A 433 10.21 5.98 -10.69
N ILE A 434 11.44 5.73 -10.23
CA ILE A 434 12.16 4.50 -10.56
C ILE A 434 11.87 3.46 -9.49
N SER A 435 11.03 2.50 -9.83
CA SER A 435 10.78 1.35 -9.00
C SER A 435 11.62 0.17 -9.45
N GLY A 436 12.53 -0.25 -8.77
CA GLY A 436 13.42 -1.38 -8.91
C GLY A 436 14.14 -1.51 -7.60
N ARG A 437 13.80 -0.61 -6.67
CA ARG A 437 14.36 -0.56 -5.34
C ARG A 437 13.89 -1.73 -4.52
N LEU A 438 14.84 -2.50 -4.03
CA LEU A 438 14.59 -3.64 -3.16
C LEU A 438 14.68 -3.26 -1.68
N TRP A 439 15.35 -2.14 -1.39
CA TRP A 439 15.77 -1.78 -0.04
C TRP A 439 15.10 -0.50 0.43
N TYR A 440 14.51 -0.57 1.61
CA TYR A 440 14.11 0.60 2.37
C TYR A 440 14.82 0.56 3.71
N GLY A 441 15.42 1.67 4.10
CA GLY A 441 16.06 1.82 5.38
C GLY A 441 17.56 1.54 5.36
N ASN A 442 17.99 0.32 5.59
CA ASN A 442 19.38 0.01 5.93
C ASN A 442 20.44 0.49 4.99
N LEU A 443 20.42 0.03 3.74
CA LEU A 443 21.48 0.41 2.81
C LEU A 443 21.46 1.91 2.56
N LYS A 444 20.29 2.53 2.59
CA LYS A 444 20.21 3.97 2.48
C LYS A 444 20.82 4.67 3.70
N LEU A 445 20.56 4.16 4.90
CA LEU A 445 21.15 4.69 6.14
C LEU A 445 22.64 4.41 6.21
N ASP A 446 23.08 3.21 5.87
CA ASP A 446 24.50 2.83 5.85
C ASP A 446 25.29 3.69 4.88
N TRP A 447 24.72 3.98 3.69
CA TRP A 447 25.43 4.73 2.65
C TRP A 447 25.25 6.25 2.74
N PHE A 448 24.12 6.73 3.19
CA PHE A 448 23.76 8.15 3.15
C PHE A 448 23.59 8.77 4.54
N GLY A 449 23.65 7.95 5.59
CA GLY A 449 23.43 8.36 6.97
C GLY A 449 21.96 8.72 7.25
N GLU A 450 21.70 9.07 8.49
CA GLU A 450 20.42 9.65 8.87
C GLU A 450 20.21 10.99 8.16
N LEU A 451 18.95 11.32 7.87
CA LEU A 451 18.61 12.65 7.38
C LEU A 451 19.01 13.68 8.46
N GLU A 452 19.76 14.69 8.06
CA GLU A 452 20.01 15.82 8.97
C GLU A 452 18.67 16.42 9.41
N ALA A 453 18.59 16.91 10.64
CA ALA A 453 17.35 17.45 11.21
C ALA A 453 16.70 18.54 10.33
N GLY A 454 17.48 19.22 9.48
CA GLY A 454 16.98 20.18 8.52
C GLY A 454 16.55 19.58 7.17
N ASP A 455 16.81 18.32 6.90
CA ASP A 455 16.48 17.67 5.63
C ASP A 455 15.08 17.03 5.65
N ALA A 456 14.51 16.88 6.84
CA ALA A 456 13.18 16.34 7.00
C ALA A 456 12.11 17.34 6.52
N ASP A 457 11.16 16.85 5.72
CA ASP A 457 9.89 17.52 5.51
C ASP A 457 9.16 17.68 6.85
N ALA A 458 8.52 18.81 7.11
CA ALA A 458 7.77 19.03 8.34
C ALA A 458 6.76 17.91 8.62
N ALA A 459 6.11 17.39 7.56
CA ALA A 459 5.18 16.28 7.69
C ALA A 459 5.88 14.96 8.08
N VAL A 460 7.11 14.75 7.64
CA VAL A 460 7.91 13.58 8.06
C VAL A 460 8.27 13.70 9.54
N GLN A 461 8.62 14.89 10.01
CA GLN A 461 8.90 15.11 11.43
C GLN A 461 7.65 14.90 12.30
N GLU A 462 6.51 15.44 11.89
CA GLU A 462 5.23 15.21 12.57
C GLU A 462 4.88 13.71 12.62
N LEU A 463 5.14 12.99 11.55
CA LEU A 463 4.97 11.53 11.50
C LEU A 463 5.88 10.79 12.48
N GLU A 464 7.15 11.15 12.51
CA GLU A 464 8.11 10.53 13.44
C GLU A 464 7.75 10.81 14.90
N ASP A 465 7.27 12.01 15.19
CA ASP A 465 6.79 12.37 16.53
C ASP A 465 5.52 11.58 16.91
N TYR A 466 4.60 11.39 15.96
CA TYR A 466 3.43 10.54 16.16
C TYR A 466 3.79 9.07 16.39
N LYS A 467 4.74 8.53 15.64
CA LYS A 467 5.23 7.15 15.82
C LYS A 467 5.81 6.92 17.23
N LYS A 468 6.52 7.91 17.79
CA LYS A 468 7.07 7.82 19.15
C LYS A 468 5.99 7.66 20.22
N LEU A 469 4.77 8.11 19.96
CA LEU A 469 3.64 7.97 20.89
C LEU A 469 3.02 6.56 20.87
N ARG A 470 3.37 5.74 19.87
CA ARG A 470 2.84 4.38 19.71
C ARG A 470 3.98 3.38 19.83
N PRO A 471 4.04 2.60 20.90
CA PRO A 471 5.05 1.55 21.00
C PRO A 471 4.87 0.54 19.88
N ALA A 472 5.96 0.25 19.18
CA ALA A 472 5.98 -0.81 18.18
C ALA A 472 5.94 -2.18 18.88
N ARG A 473 5.12 -3.11 18.37
CA ARG A 473 5.08 -4.49 18.84
C ARG A 473 5.14 -5.44 17.65
N GLN A 474 6.00 -6.44 17.75
CA GLN A 474 6.00 -7.55 16.81
C GLN A 474 4.75 -8.41 17.02
N TYR A 475 4.09 -8.77 15.92
CA TYR A 475 2.95 -9.66 15.95
C TYR A 475 3.37 -11.08 15.55
N PRO A 476 3.38 -12.03 16.48
CA PRO A 476 3.70 -13.42 16.16
C PRO A 476 2.65 -14.09 15.27
N GLY A 477 1.50 -13.47 15.06
CA GLY A 477 0.45 -13.99 14.17
C GLY A 477 0.88 -14.20 12.72
N TYR A 478 1.88 -13.47 12.24
CA TYR A 478 2.47 -13.76 10.92
C TYR A 478 3.21 -15.10 10.90
N ALA A 479 3.80 -15.51 12.02
CA ALA A 479 4.40 -16.83 12.13
C ALA A 479 3.34 -17.94 12.06
N LEU A 480 2.10 -17.67 12.49
CA LEU A 480 0.98 -18.59 12.32
C LEU A 480 0.55 -18.70 10.87
N ALA A 481 0.50 -17.60 10.13
CA ALA A 481 0.13 -17.61 8.72
C ALA A 481 1.02 -18.53 7.87
N ALA A 482 2.27 -18.76 8.28
CA ALA A 482 3.16 -19.72 7.61
C ALA A 482 2.65 -21.18 7.60
N PHE A 483 1.71 -21.52 8.49
CA PHE A 483 1.13 -22.87 8.55
C PHE A 483 -0.16 -23.02 7.75
N GLU A 484 -0.71 -21.94 7.25
CA GLU A 484 -1.99 -21.95 6.53
C GLU A 484 -1.98 -22.93 5.36
N SER A 485 -0.92 -22.89 4.55
CA SER A 485 -0.76 -23.77 3.39
C SER A 485 -0.51 -25.24 3.74
N GLU A 486 -0.16 -25.56 4.98
CA GLU A 486 -0.01 -26.93 5.46
C GLU A 486 -1.37 -27.62 5.73
N PHE A 487 -2.45 -26.84 5.83
CA PHE A 487 -3.79 -27.39 5.98
C PHE A 487 -4.28 -27.91 4.61
N PRO A 488 -4.63 -29.21 4.48
CA PRO A 488 -4.91 -29.82 3.18
C PRO A 488 -6.02 -29.14 2.36
N GLU A 489 -6.97 -28.49 3.04
CA GLU A 489 -8.12 -27.85 2.43
C GLU A 489 -8.01 -26.30 2.50
N TYR A 490 -6.80 -25.76 2.67
CA TYR A 490 -6.60 -24.31 2.90
C TYR A 490 -7.14 -23.44 1.77
N SER A 491 -7.00 -23.84 0.51
CA SER A 491 -7.54 -23.08 -0.63
C SER A 491 -9.06 -22.90 -0.53
N ARG A 492 -9.78 -23.89 0.00
CA ARG A 492 -11.22 -23.80 0.22
C ARG A 492 -11.53 -22.88 1.40
N VAL A 493 -10.76 -22.96 2.49
CA VAL A 493 -10.87 -22.05 3.63
C VAL A 493 -10.62 -20.61 3.18
N SER A 494 -9.55 -20.39 2.43
CA SER A 494 -9.18 -19.06 1.92
C SER A 494 -10.30 -18.43 1.11
N ALA A 495 -10.92 -19.19 0.23
CA ALA A 495 -11.97 -18.71 -0.67
C ALA A 495 -13.19 -18.09 0.05
N PHE A 496 -13.54 -18.56 1.24
CA PHE A 496 -14.70 -18.01 1.95
C PHE A 496 -14.37 -17.25 3.25
N ALA A 497 -13.23 -17.49 3.86
CA ALA A 497 -12.88 -16.89 5.15
C ALA A 497 -11.89 -15.72 5.02
N PHE A 498 -10.99 -15.75 4.03
CA PHE A 498 -9.92 -14.78 3.87
C PHE A 498 -10.05 -13.93 2.60
N GLU A 499 -10.80 -14.36 1.61
CA GLU A 499 -11.10 -13.51 0.46
C GLU A 499 -12.05 -12.40 0.91
N GLY A 500 -11.50 -11.20 1.02
CA GLY A 500 -12.10 -10.04 1.70
C GLY A 500 -13.50 -9.63 1.22
N GLU A 501 -13.95 -10.09 0.04
CA GLU A 501 -15.26 -9.74 -0.50
C GLU A 501 -16.43 -10.30 0.32
N THR A 502 -16.31 -11.49 0.90
CA THR A 502 -17.39 -12.07 1.72
C THR A 502 -17.56 -11.28 3.02
N GLU A 503 -16.48 -11.04 3.77
CA GLU A 503 -16.53 -10.22 4.99
C GLU A 503 -16.97 -8.79 4.68
N LYS A 504 -16.42 -8.17 3.63
CA LYS A 504 -16.77 -6.83 3.18
C LYS A 504 -18.26 -6.70 2.90
N THR A 505 -18.84 -7.65 2.18
CA THR A 505 -20.27 -7.66 1.84
C THR A 505 -21.16 -7.68 3.10
N TYR A 506 -20.85 -8.52 4.09
CA TYR A 506 -21.60 -8.57 5.33
C TYR A 506 -21.47 -7.27 6.14
N ARG A 507 -20.27 -6.72 6.23
CA ARG A 507 -20.01 -5.46 6.93
C ARG A 507 -20.76 -4.29 6.28
N GLU A 508 -20.64 -4.12 4.96
CA GLU A 508 -21.33 -3.03 4.25
C GLU A 508 -22.84 -3.14 4.40
N ARG A 509 -23.40 -4.34 4.27
CA ARG A 509 -24.84 -4.55 4.55
C ARG A 509 -25.21 -4.13 5.97
N ALA A 510 -24.39 -4.46 6.97
CA ALA A 510 -24.64 -4.05 8.35
C ALA A 510 -24.56 -2.52 8.51
N TYR A 511 -23.59 -1.85 7.88
CA TYR A 511 -23.42 -0.39 7.99
C TYR A 511 -24.59 0.40 7.39
N PHE A 512 -25.26 -0.16 6.39
CA PHE A 512 -26.43 0.44 5.74
C PHE A 512 -27.76 -0.11 6.23
N ALA A 513 -27.78 -0.96 7.25
CA ALA A 513 -29.00 -1.49 7.85
C ALA A 513 -29.83 -0.37 8.51
N ALA A 514 -31.14 -0.47 8.38
CA ALA A 514 -32.05 0.57 8.87
C ALA A 514 -32.13 0.63 10.40
N THR A 515 -31.89 -0.49 11.09
CA THR A 515 -31.95 -0.61 12.53
C THR A 515 -30.72 -1.27 13.13
N GLU A 516 -30.47 -0.98 14.40
CA GLU A 516 -29.39 -1.60 15.17
C GLU A 516 -29.52 -3.13 15.23
N ALA A 517 -30.77 -3.61 15.45
CA ALA A 517 -31.04 -5.04 15.52
C ALA A 517 -30.73 -5.74 14.20
N GLU A 518 -31.10 -5.13 13.08
CA GLU A 518 -30.80 -5.65 11.73
C GLU A 518 -29.27 -5.68 11.48
N ALA A 519 -28.57 -4.58 11.76
CA ALA A 519 -27.11 -4.52 11.62
C ALA A 519 -26.42 -5.63 12.42
N ARG A 520 -26.78 -5.78 13.67
CA ARG A 520 -26.24 -6.82 14.56
C ARG A 520 -26.55 -8.22 14.04
N GLN A 521 -27.76 -8.46 13.56
CA GLN A 521 -28.16 -9.76 13.01
C GLN A 521 -27.36 -10.13 11.75
N ILE A 522 -27.07 -9.15 10.89
CA ILE A 522 -26.24 -9.37 9.70
C ILE A 522 -24.82 -9.81 10.10
N LEU A 523 -24.20 -9.13 11.08
CA LEU A 523 -22.86 -9.49 11.57
C LEU A 523 -22.84 -10.87 12.25
N LEU A 524 -23.84 -11.19 13.05
CA LEU A 524 -23.99 -12.53 13.65
C LEU A 524 -24.19 -13.61 12.58
N SER A 525 -24.90 -13.29 11.49
CA SER A 525 -25.06 -14.21 10.36
C SER A 525 -23.73 -14.49 9.66
N PHE A 526 -22.83 -13.51 9.57
CA PHE A 526 -21.48 -13.74 9.07
C PHE A 526 -20.69 -14.67 10.00
N GLN A 527 -20.73 -14.46 11.31
CA GLN A 527 -20.07 -15.36 12.25
C GLN A 527 -20.60 -16.80 12.13
N ASN A 528 -21.91 -16.93 11.98
CA ASN A 528 -22.54 -18.25 11.78
C ASN A 528 -22.11 -18.87 10.44
N TYR A 529 -22.04 -18.07 9.37
CA TYR A 529 -21.52 -18.51 8.08
C TYR A 529 -20.13 -19.11 8.22
N LEU A 530 -19.19 -18.39 8.84
CA LEU A 530 -17.82 -18.89 9.07
C LEU A 530 -17.81 -20.21 9.87
N ARG A 531 -18.68 -20.36 10.86
CA ARG A 531 -18.73 -21.57 11.69
C ARG A 531 -19.31 -22.79 10.99
N THR A 532 -20.23 -22.58 10.04
CA THR A 532 -21.03 -23.66 9.46
C THR A 532 -20.68 -24.00 8.02
N GLN A 533 -20.05 -23.07 7.31
CA GLN A 533 -19.70 -23.27 5.92
C GLN A 533 -18.87 -24.55 5.73
N GLU A 534 -19.18 -25.31 4.69
CA GLU A 534 -18.50 -26.56 4.35
C GLU A 534 -18.37 -27.55 5.53
N ASN A 535 -19.46 -27.75 6.25
CA ASN A 535 -19.52 -28.62 7.44
C ASN A 535 -18.50 -28.20 8.53
N GLY A 536 -18.32 -26.90 8.75
CA GLY A 536 -17.42 -26.38 9.77
C GLY A 536 -15.93 -26.48 9.41
N LEU A 537 -15.63 -26.40 8.12
CA LEU A 537 -14.26 -26.49 7.61
C LEU A 537 -13.34 -25.44 8.27
N PHE A 538 -13.84 -24.21 8.45
CA PHE A 538 -13.08 -23.16 9.07
C PHE A 538 -12.75 -23.44 10.54
N MET A 539 -13.65 -24.07 11.27
CA MET A 539 -13.38 -24.44 12.66
C MET A 539 -12.31 -25.52 12.75
N ARG A 540 -12.34 -26.54 11.84
CA ARG A 540 -11.26 -27.55 11.76
C ARG A 540 -9.92 -26.93 11.41
N PHE A 541 -9.93 -25.91 10.57
CA PHE A 541 -8.72 -25.14 10.26
C PHE A 541 -8.17 -24.43 11.49
N LEU A 542 -9.01 -23.77 12.32
CA LEU A 542 -8.58 -23.13 13.56
C LEU A 542 -8.06 -24.15 14.60
N ASP A 543 -8.64 -25.34 14.66
CA ASP A 543 -8.11 -26.42 15.49
C ASP A 543 -6.71 -26.84 15.02
N PHE A 544 -6.51 -27.02 13.72
CA PHE A 544 -5.21 -27.28 13.12
C PHE A 544 -4.19 -26.18 13.46
N MET A 545 -4.57 -24.91 13.31
CA MET A 545 -3.70 -23.77 13.66
C MET A 545 -3.35 -23.76 15.16
N THR A 546 -4.27 -24.19 16.01
CA THR A 546 -4.05 -24.35 17.44
C THR A 546 -2.97 -25.41 17.73
N GLU A 547 -3.04 -26.57 17.07
CA GLU A 547 -2.02 -27.60 17.20
C GLU A 547 -0.65 -27.12 16.71
N LYS A 548 -0.61 -26.43 15.57
CA LYS A 548 0.63 -25.84 15.04
C LYS A 548 1.23 -24.80 15.99
N SER A 549 0.42 -23.94 16.57
CA SER A 549 0.90 -22.94 17.52
C SER A 549 1.53 -23.58 18.77
N ARG A 550 0.98 -24.70 19.26
CA ARG A 550 1.49 -25.44 20.42
C ARG A 550 2.78 -26.19 20.14
N SER A 551 2.98 -26.61 18.89
CA SER A 551 4.18 -27.37 18.47
C SER A 551 5.44 -26.47 18.36
N ARG A 552 5.30 -25.17 18.50
CA ARG A 552 6.33 -24.18 18.23
C ARG A 552 6.48 -23.20 19.37
N SER A 553 7.54 -23.36 20.17
CA SER A 553 7.87 -22.46 21.28
C SER A 553 8.36 -21.07 20.86
N ASP A 554 8.77 -20.92 19.60
CA ASP A 554 9.20 -19.65 19.02
C ASP A 554 8.03 -18.78 18.53
N ILE A 555 6.82 -19.33 18.48
CA ILE A 555 5.59 -18.56 18.28
C ILE A 555 5.08 -18.18 19.66
N ALA A 556 5.53 -17.02 20.15
CA ALA A 556 4.99 -16.46 21.39
C ALA A 556 3.55 -16.02 21.16
N PHE A 557 2.62 -16.89 21.52
CA PHE A 557 1.19 -16.62 21.43
C PHE A 557 0.69 -16.09 22.76
#